data_38dece8024de2f232f7e187389a04660
#
_entry.id   38dece8024de2f232f7e187389a04660
#
_cell.length_a   1.000
_cell.length_b   1.000
_cell.length_c   1.000
_cell.angle_alpha   90.00
_cell.angle_beta   90.00
_cell.angle_gamma   90.00
#
_symmetry.space_group_name_H-M   'P 1'
#
loop_
_entity.id
_entity.type
_entity.pdbx_description
1 polymer ?
#
loop_
_entity_poly.entity_id
_entity_poly.type
_entity_poly.pdbx_seq_one_letter_code
_entity_poly.pdbx_strand_id
1 'polypeptide(L)'
;YGSTVEDVIAFGQKAREELDNIQHSQQRYDALQAEKLRLYAKAREKAETLTQTRLKAFEELNTRISGTLDFLNMPGVRMTLRHTRGPLASHGQDSVEFYISTNPGEAPKPLAKIASGGELSRITLAIKNAMADKDAVPTVIYDEIDSGVSGKAAGRIGEVLRQSAQGHQILCITHTAQIAALADCHLLIQKNVSNERTYTEIHPLDENGRVEALARLISGDHVTELSRANAREMLQERKHGG
;
A
#
# COMPACT_ATOMS: atom_id res chain seq x y z
N TYR A 1 -46.55 -57.67 -7.37
CA TYR A 1 -47.15 -57.33 -6.09
C TYR A 1 -46.94 -58.46 -5.03
N GLY A 2 -46.61 -59.70 -5.39
CA GLY A 2 -46.47 -60.86 -4.53
C GLY A 2 -47.57 -61.87 -4.72
N SER A 3 -47.36 -63.06 -4.21
CA SER A 3 -48.29 -64.22 -4.37
C SER A 3 -49.20 -64.44 -3.17
N THR A 4 -48.98 -63.73 -2.07
CA THR A 4 -49.81 -63.83 -0.85
C THR A 4 -50.44 -62.46 -0.52
N VAL A 5 -51.47 -62.41 0.32
CA VAL A 5 -52.14 -61.23 0.78
C VAL A 5 -51.14 -60.38 1.59
N GLU A 6 -50.26 -60.98 2.37
CA GLU A 6 -49.21 -60.36 3.14
C GLU A 6 -48.21 -59.63 2.24
N ASP A 7 -47.82 -60.22 1.09
CA ASP A 7 -46.91 -59.59 0.11
C ASP A 7 -47.55 -58.35 -0.50
N VAL A 8 -48.84 -58.38 -0.81
CA VAL A 8 -49.54 -57.17 -1.35
C VAL A 8 -49.64 -56.03 -0.34
N ILE A 9 -49.86 -56.36 0.93
CA ILE A 9 -49.90 -55.38 2.02
C ILE A 9 -48.52 -54.77 2.20
N ALA A 10 -47.47 -55.58 2.24
CA ALA A 10 -46.09 -55.11 2.38
C ALA A 10 -45.65 -54.20 1.19
N PHE A 11 -46.03 -54.57 -0.04
CA PHE A 11 -45.81 -53.71 -1.20
C PHE A 11 -46.55 -52.42 -1.11
N GLY A 12 -47.81 -52.40 -0.66
CA GLY A 12 -48.59 -51.17 -0.48
C GLY A 12 -48.01 -50.24 0.58
N GLN A 13 -47.49 -50.82 1.69
CA GLN A 13 -46.79 -50.04 2.71
C GLN A 13 -45.50 -49.38 2.14
N LYS A 14 -44.66 -50.16 1.45
CA LYS A 14 -43.43 -49.68 0.84
C LYS A 14 -43.70 -48.60 -0.21
N ALA A 15 -44.68 -48.77 -1.07
CA ALA A 15 -45.08 -47.77 -2.06
C ALA A 15 -45.59 -46.48 -1.41
N ARG A 16 -46.29 -46.58 -0.28
CA ARG A 16 -46.74 -45.39 0.48
C ARG A 16 -45.58 -44.68 1.13
N GLU A 17 -44.62 -45.39 1.71
CA GLU A 17 -43.37 -44.78 2.25
C GLU A 17 -42.54 -44.09 1.18
N GLU A 18 -42.40 -44.69 0.00
CA GLU A 18 -41.72 -44.11 -1.14
C GLU A 18 -42.42 -42.82 -1.62
N LEU A 19 -43.76 -42.85 -1.69
CA LEU A 19 -44.53 -41.65 -2.08
C LEU A 19 -44.39 -40.51 -1.07
N ASP A 20 -44.46 -40.79 0.24
CA ASP A 20 -44.25 -39.83 1.30
C ASP A 20 -42.83 -39.24 1.25
N ASN A 21 -41.82 -40.06 1.01
CA ASN A 21 -40.43 -39.59 0.84
C ASN A 21 -40.28 -38.70 -0.37
N ILE A 22 -40.91 -38.99 -1.50
CA ILE A 22 -40.87 -38.14 -2.70
C ILE A 22 -41.54 -36.79 -2.43
N GLN A 23 -42.73 -36.77 -1.78
CA GLN A 23 -43.44 -35.53 -1.46
C GLN A 23 -42.65 -34.69 -0.47
N HIS A 24 -42.08 -35.25 0.59
CA HIS A 24 -41.23 -34.54 1.54
C HIS A 24 -39.93 -34.02 0.89
N SER A 25 -39.35 -34.80 -0.04
CA SER A 25 -38.18 -34.36 -0.83
C SER A 25 -38.50 -33.15 -1.68
N GLN A 26 -39.65 -33.11 -2.35
CA GLN A 26 -40.07 -31.99 -3.16
C GLN A 26 -40.31 -30.73 -2.32
N GLN A 27 -41.03 -30.85 -1.21
CA GLN A 27 -41.24 -29.74 -0.28
C GLN A 27 -39.92 -29.16 0.28
N ARG A 28 -39.01 -30.08 0.65
CA ARG A 28 -37.68 -29.70 1.12
C ARG A 28 -36.85 -29.00 0.03
N TYR A 29 -36.92 -29.51 -1.21
CA TYR A 29 -36.27 -28.88 -2.36
C TYR A 29 -36.79 -27.44 -2.60
N ASP A 30 -38.10 -27.27 -2.61
CA ASP A 30 -38.74 -25.98 -2.83
C ASP A 30 -38.39 -24.99 -1.69
N ALA A 31 -38.37 -25.44 -0.44
CA ALA A 31 -37.95 -24.65 0.70
C ALA A 31 -36.49 -24.23 0.62
N LEU A 32 -35.59 -25.15 0.23
CA LEU A 32 -34.17 -24.86 0.05
C LEU A 32 -33.91 -23.91 -1.13
N GLN A 33 -34.67 -24.04 -2.21
CA GLN A 33 -34.61 -23.07 -3.33
C GLN A 33 -35.06 -21.67 -2.91
N ALA A 34 -36.15 -21.57 -2.18
CA ALA A 34 -36.63 -20.29 -1.64
C ALA A 34 -35.58 -19.65 -0.71
N GLU A 35 -35.01 -20.45 0.20
CA GLU A 35 -33.98 -19.98 1.13
C GLU A 35 -32.70 -19.57 0.38
N LYS A 36 -32.26 -20.34 -0.60
CA LYS A 36 -31.13 -19.98 -1.48
C LYS A 36 -31.34 -18.62 -2.15
N LEU A 37 -32.52 -18.38 -2.75
CA LEU A 37 -32.85 -17.11 -3.38
C LEU A 37 -32.84 -15.96 -2.39
N ARG A 38 -33.40 -16.15 -1.20
CA ARG A 38 -33.41 -15.18 -0.12
C ARG A 38 -32.00 -14.81 0.33
N LEU A 39 -31.16 -15.82 0.57
CA LEU A 39 -29.77 -15.62 0.98
C LEU A 39 -28.94 -14.96 -0.12
N TYR A 40 -29.14 -15.34 -1.37
CA TYR A 40 -28.47 -14.73 -2.52
C TYR A 40 -28.83 -13.23 -2.67
N ALA A 41 -30.11 -12.90 -2.54
CA ALA A 41 -30.56 -11.50 -2.57
C ALA A 41 -29.92 -10.68 -1.44
N LYS A 42 -29.90 -11.21 -0.20
CA LYS A 42 -29.24 -10.56 0.94
C LYS A 42 -27.74 -10.41 0.76
N ALA A 43 -27.07 -11.44 0.23
CA ALA A 43 -25.64 -11.37 -0.04
C ALA A 43 -25.31 -10.31 -1.12
N ARG A 44 -26.14 -10.21 -2.16
CA ARG A 44 -26.01 -9.20 -3.22
C ARG A 44 -26.21 -7.79 -2.70
N GLU A 45 -27.17 -7.56 -1.82
CA GLU A 45 -27.38 -6.26 -1.17
C GLU A 45 -26.14 -5.86 -0.35
N LYS A 46 -25.58 -6.79 0.43
CA LYS A 46 -24.36 -6.54 1.20
C LYS A 46 -23.14 -6.28 0.30
N ALA A 47 -23.02 -7.01 -0.81
CA ALA A 47 -21.97 -6.78 -1.77
C ALA A 47 -22.08 -5.39 -2.42
N GLU A 48 -23.29 -4.92 -2.75
CA GLU A 48 -23.50 -3.57 -3.28
C GLU A 48 -23.12 -2.50 -2.25
N THR A 49 -23.52 -2.66 -0.98
CA THR A 49 -23.11 -1.77 0.10
C THR A 49 -21.59 -1.70 0.23
N LEU A 50 -20.91 -2.85 0.13
CA LEU A 50 -19.46 -2.93 0.16
C LEU A 50 -18.81 -2.21 -1.03
N THR A 51 -19.38 -2.34 -2.23
CA THR A 51 -18.95 -1.62 -3.43
C THR A 51 -18.97 -0.10 -3.19
N GLN A 52 -20.10 0.43 -2.72
CA GLN A 52 -20.24 1.87 -2.46
C GLN A 52 -19.26 2.36 -1.39
N THR A 53 -19.06 1.57 -0.33
CA THR A 53 -18.09 1.90 0.72
C THR A 53 -16.66 1.96 0.18
N ARG A 54 -16.28 1.02 -0.68
CA ARG A 54 -14.95 0.99 -1.34
C ARG A 54 -14.72 2.20 -2.24
N LEU A 55 -15.71 2.55 -3.05
CA LEU A 55 -15.60 3.70 -3.94
C LEU A 55 -15.44 5.00 -3.15
N LYS A 56 -16.26 5.20 -2.10
CA LYS A 56 -16.14 6.36 -1.23
C LYS A 56 -14.78 6.42 -0.51
N ALA A 57 -14.32 5.29 0.03
CA ALA A 57 -13.01 5.21 0.67
C ALA A 57 -11.86 5.53 -0.31
N PHE A 58 -12.00 5.11 -1.57
CA PHE A 58 -11.04 5.48 -2.60
C PHE A 58 -11.00 7.00 -2.86
N GLU A 59 -12.14 7.68 -2.94
CA GLU A 59 -12.20 9.13 -3.14
C GLU A 59 -11.48 9.89 -2.01
N GLU A 60 -11.73 9.50 -0.75
CA GLU A 60 -11.07 10.08 0.42
C GLU A 60 -9.55 9.81 0.40
N LEU A 61 -9.15 8.57 0.12
CA LEU A 61 -7.75 8.19 0.00
C LEU A 61 -7.05 8.93 -1.13
N ASN A 62 -7.68 9.01 -2.32
CA ASN A 62 -7.13 9.67 -3.49
C ASN A 62 -6.91 11.17 -3.25
N THR A 63 -7.79 11.82 -2.52
CA THR A 63 -7.63 13.24 -2.14
C THR A 63 -6.37 13.44 -1.28
N ARG A 64 -6.15 12.60 -0.28
CA ARG A 64 -4.94 12.66 0.57
C ARG A 64 -3.67 12.36 -0.23
N ILE A 65 -3.68 11.33 -1.07
CA ILE A 65 -2.54 10.97 -1.92
C ILE A 65 -2.20 12.10 -2.88
N SER A 66 -3.19 12.67 -3.56
CA SER A 66 -2.98 13.79 -4.50
C SER A 66 -2.37 15.00 -3.80
N GLY A 67 -2.84 15.36 -2.61
CA GLY A 67 -2.25 16.44 -1.81
C GLY A 67 -0.78 16.18 -1.47
N THR A 68 -0.43 14.96 -1.08
CA THR A 68 0.97 14.60 -0.81
C THR A 68 1.81 14.62 -2.10
N LEU A 69 1.29 14.11 -3.22
CA LEU A 69 2.00 14.13 -4.51
C LEU A 69 2.24 15.57 -5.02
N ASP A 70 1.27 16.46 -4.87
CA ASP A 70 1.42 17.87 -5.20
C ASP A 70 2.51 18.53 -4.33
N PHE A 71 2.53 18.22 -3.03
CA PHE A 71 3.59 18.67 -2.11
C PHE A 71 4.96 18.12 -2.52
N LEU A 72 5.05 16.87 -2.97
CA LEU A 72 6.27 16.24 -3.48
C LEU A 72 6.70 16.74 -4.87
N ASN A 73 6.07 17.79 -5.37
CA ASN A 73 6.31 18.37 -6.69
C ASN A 73 6.01 17.41 -7.86
N MET A 74 4.94 16.64 -7.71
CA MET A 74 4.42 15.72 -8.72
C MET A 74 2.95 16.05 -9.10
N PRO A 75 2.63 17.31 -9.49
CA PRO A 75 1.24 17.76 -9.67
C PRO A 75 0.56 17.13 -10.89
N GLY A 76 1.32 16.51 -11.79
CA GLY A 76 0.79 15.81 -12.97
C GLY A 76 0.29 14.40 -12.68
N VAL A 77 0.65 13.84 -11.54
CA VAL A 77 0.30 12.46 -11.18
C VAL A 77 -1.18 12.37 -10.80
N ARG A 78 -1.87 11.43 -11.40
CA ARG A 78 -3.29 11.16 -11.12
C ARG A 78 -3.49 9.67 -10.89
N MET A 79 -4.10 9.33 -9.75
CA MET A 79 -4.48 7.96 -9.45
C MET A 79 -5.97 7.75 -9.74
N THR A 80 -6.30 6.63 -10.34
CA THR A 80 -7.67 6.23 -10.65
C THR A 80 -7.90 4.80 -10.20
N LEU A 81 -9.15 4.46 -9.89
CA LEU A 81 -9.56 3.11 -9.54
C LEU A 81 -10.27 2.47 -10.73
N ARG A 82 -9.71 1.40 -11.26
CA ARG A 82 -10.44 0.54 -12.17
C ARG A 82 -11.28 -0.43 -11.36
N HIS A 83 -12.58 -0.31 -11.50
CA HIS A 83 -13.55 -1.15 -10.82
C HIS A 83 -14.30 -1.99 -11.84
N THR A 84 -14.35 -3.31 -11.63
CA THR A 84 -15.15 -4.25 -12.44
C THR A 84 -15.94 -5.15 -11.52
N ARG A 85 -17.17 -5.52 -11.95
CA ARG A 85 -18.01 -6.46 -11.23
C ARG A 85 -17.75 -7.88 -11.69
N GLY A 86 -17.58 -8.77 -10.75
CA GLY A 86 -17.41 -10.21 -10.93
C GLY A 86 -18.50 -11.02 -10.23
N PRO A 87 -18.32 -12.33 -10.12
CA PRO A 87 -19.23 -13.20 -9.38
C PRO A 87 -19.20 -12.86 -7.88
N LEU A 88 -20.33 -13.13 -7.20
CA LEU A 88 -20.44 -12.94 -5.76
C LEU A 88 -19.53 -13.93 -5.03
N ALA A 89 -18.68 -13.40 -4.14
CA ALA A 89 -17.71 -14.15 -3.35
C ALA A 89 -17.71 -13.70 -1.89
N SER A 90 -16.91 -14.35 -1.02
CA SER A 90 -16.79 -14.01 0.40
C SER A 90 -16.30 -12.57 0.68
N HIS A 91 -15.57 -11.98 -0.27
CA HIS A 91 -15.05 -10.61 -0.22
C HIS A 91 -15.87 -9.60 -1.05
N GLY A 92 -17.09 -9.96 -1.44
CA GLY A 92 -17.98 -9.15 -2.28
C GLY A 92 -17.96 -9.55 -3.75
N GLN A 93 -18.30 -8.62 -4.64
CA GLN A 93 -18.40 -8.85 -6.08
C GLN A 93 -17.42 -7.99 -6.91
N ASP A 94 -16.53 -7.25 -6.24
CA ASP A 94 -15.67 -6.28 -6.89
C ASP A 94 -14.27 -6.84 -7.14
N SER A 95 -13.75 -6.55 -8.33
CA SER A 95 -12.32 -6.53 -8.61
C SER A 95 -11.89 -5.08 -8.78
N VAL A 96 -10.92 -4.64 -7.97
CA VAL A 96 -10.41 -3.29 -7.97
C VAL A 96 -8.91 -3.29 -8.26
N GLU A 97 -8.46 -2.36 -9.09
CA GLU A 97 -7.06 -2.19 -9.44
C GLU A 97 -6.72 -0.71 -9.50
N PHE A 98 -5.60 -0.31 -8.90
CA PHE A 98 -5.12 1.05 -8.95
C PHE A 98 -4.38 1.31 -10.25
N TYR A 99 -4.79 2.34 -10.94
CA TYR A 99 -4.16 2.88 -12.13
C TYR A 99 -3.58 4.25 -11.83
N ILE A 100 -2.51 4.59 -12.51
CA ILE A 100 -1.85 5.87 -12.33
C ILE A 100 -1.40 6.42 -13.69
N SER A 101 -1.52 7.72 -13.84
CA SER A 101 -0.90 8.50 -14.89
C SER A 101 0.14 9.40 -14.25
N THR A 102 1.38 9.37 -14.73
CA THR A 102 2.48 10.18 -14.18
C THR A 102 2.61 11.54 -14.88
N ASN A 103 2.04 11.68 -16.07
CA ASN A 103 2.05 12.93 -16.81
C ASN A 103 0.64 13.32 -17.28
N PRO A 104 0.34 14.63 -17.36
CA PRO A 104 -0.92 15.08 -17.95
C PRO A 104 -1.08 14.59 -19.40
N GLY A 105 -2.24 14.00 -19.71
CA GLY A 105 -2.54 13.49 -21.05
C GLY A 105 -2.07 12.07 -21.34
N GLU A 106 -1.30 11.43 -20.45
CA GLU A 106 -1.00 10.01 -20.56
C GLU A 106 -2.17 9.14 -20.10
N ALA A 107 -2.38 8.03 -20.82
CA ALA A 107 -3.36 7.03 -20.40
C ALA A 107 -2.93 6.37 -19.07
N PRO A 108 -3.83 6.24 -18.09
CA PRO A 108 -3.52 5.57 -16.84
C PRO A 108 -3.07 4.12 -17.07
N LYS A 109 -2.02 3.70 -16.36
CA LYS A 109 -1.46 2.34 -16.38
C LYS A 109 -1.58 1.71 -15.00
N PRO A 110 -1.65 0.38 -14.88
CA PRO A 110 -1.58 -0.29 -13.58
C PRO A 110 -0.38 0.18 -12.77
N LEU A 111 -0.58 0.45 -11.48
CA LEU A 111 0.47 0.91 -10.56
C LEU A 111 1.71 -0.02 -10.60
N ALA A 112 1.48 -1.33 -10.72
CA ALA A 112 2.54 -2.34 -10.82
C ALA A 112 3.39 -2.25 -12.11
N LYS A 113 3.01 -1.42 -13.09
CA LYS A 113 3.73 -1.26 -14.38
C LYS A 113 4.50 0.06 -14.49
N ILE A 114 4.71 0.77 -13.38
CA ILE A 114 5.54 1.97 -13.38
C ILE A 114 7.01 1.56 -13.51
N ALA A 115 7.69 2.15 -14.47
CA ALA A 115 9.06 1.77 -14.82
C ALA A 115 10.15 2.54 -14.03
N SER A 116 9.83 3.71 -13.45
CA SER A 116 10.80 4.55 -12.74
C SER A 116 10.83 4.22 -11.25
N GLY A 117 11.99 3.76 -10.74
CA GLY A 117 12.18 3.43 -9.33
C GLY A 117 11.92 4.62 -8.41
N GLY A 118 12.49 5.79 -8.69
CA GLY A 118 12.31 6.98 -7.86
C GLY A 118 10.88 7.53 -7.87
N GLU A 119 10.18 7.51 -9.02
CA GLU A 119 8.77 7.90 -9.07
C GLU A 119 7.90 6.93 -8.28
N LEU A 120 8.12 5.64 -8.44
CA LEU A 120 7.37 4.61 -7.71
C LEU A 120 7.59 4.74 -6.20
N SER A 121 8.82 4.98 -5.74
CA SER A 121 9.13 5.20 -4.33
C SER A 121 8.40 6.40 -3.75
N ARG A 122 8.34 7.53 -4.47
CA ARG A 122 7.58 8.73 -4.05
C ARG A 122 6.07 8.52 -4.06
N ILE A 123 5.54 7.81 -5.05
CA ILE A 123 4.11 7.44 -5.08
C ILE A 123 3.79 6.50 -3.90
N THR A 124 4.66 5.53 -3.62
CA THR A 124 4.52 4.64 -2.48
C THR A 124 4.57 5.41 -1.16
N LEU A 125 5.47 6.38 -1.03
CA LEU A 125 5.51 7.28 0.13
C LEU A 125 4.19 8.03 0.30
N ALA A 126 3.62 8.59 -0.77
CA ALA A 126 2.35 9.32 -0.71
C ALA A 126 1.19 8.39 -0.29
N ILE A 127 1.15 7.15 -0.80
CA ILE A 127 0.15 6.15 -0.40
C ILE A 127 0.32 5.78 1.08
N LYS A 128 1.55 5.50 1.52
CA LYS A 128 1.86 5.14 2.91
C LYS A 128 1.53 6.28 3.86
N ASN A 129 1.89 7.52 3.52
CA ASN A 129 1.55 8.70 4.32
C ASN A 129 0.03 8.89 4.45
N ALA A 130 -0.72 8.70 3.36
CA ALA A 130 -2.18 8.79 3.38
C ALA A 130 -2.86 7.69 4.22
N MET A 131 -2.18 6.57 4.45
CA MET A 131 -2.66 5.41 5.21
C MET A 131 -2.03 5.28 6.59
N ALA A 132 -1.16 6.21 7.03
CA ALA A 132 -0.36 6.09 8.25
C ALA A 132 -1.19 5.67 9.48
N ASP A 133 -2.40 6.23 9.66
CA ASP A 133 -3.29 5.90 10.77
C ASP A 133 -3.84 4.46 10.75
N LYS A 134 -3.70 3.74 9.63
CA LYS A 134 -4.27 2.41 9.39
C LYS A 134 -3.23 1.35 9.07
N ASP A 135 -1.98 1.76 8.83
CA ASP A 135 -0.90 0.85 8.47
C ASP A 135 -0.31 0.20 9.73
N ALA A 136 -0.42 -1.11 9.83
CA ALA A 136 0.12 -1.89 10.94
C ALA A 136 1.61 -2.28 10.77
N VAL A 137 2.25 -1.89 9.66
CA VAL A 137 3.66 -2.22 9.39
C VAL A 137 4.56 -1.31 10.20
N PRO A 138 5.33 -1.82 11.18
CA PRO A 138 6.09 -0.97 12.11
C PRO A 138 7.33 -0.33 11.48
N THR A 139 7.91 -0.92 10.43
CA THR A 139 9.14 -0.45 9.78
C THR A 139 8.98 -0.39 8.27
N VAL A 140 9.34 0.74 7.68
CA VAL A 140 9.31 0.95 6.22
C VAL A 140 10.69 1.35 5.73
N ILE A 141 11.16 0.72 4.66
CA ILE A 141 12.46 1.00 4.05
C ILE A 141 12.23 1.68 2.70
N TYR A 142 12.81 2.85 2.51
CA TYR A 142 12.80 3.57 1.24
C TYR A 142 14.20 3.57 0.63
N ASP A 143 14.29 3.06 -0.59
CA ASP A 143 15.48 3.08 -1.41
C ASP A 143 15.23 3.91 -2.68
N GLU A 144 16.24 4.64 -3.14
CA GLU A 144 16.20 5.49 -4.34
C GLU A 144 15.07 6.56 -4.36
N ILE A 145 14.51 6.94 -3.20
CA ILE A 145 13.38 7.88 -3.14
C ILE A 145 13.75 9.29 -3.67
N ASP A 146 15.02 9.65 -3.59
CA ASP A 146 15.61 10.91 -4.05
C ASP A 146 16.19 10.83 -5.47
N SER A 147 16.01 9.72 -6.18
CA SER A 147 16.43 9.58 -7.56
C SER A 147 15.76 10.64 -8.46
N GLY A 148 16.57 11.40 -9.18
CA GLY A 148 16.09 12.44 -10.10
C GLY A 148 15.50 13.69 -9.44
N VAL A 149 15.72 13.90 -8.14
CA VAL A 149 15.30 15.11 -7.43
C VAL A 149 16.47 15.80 -6.72
N SER A 150 16.36 17.12 -6.50
CA SER A 150 17.38 17.90 -5.81
C SER A 150 16.76 19.13 -5.13
N GLY A 151 17.53 19.78 -4.28
CA GLY A 151 17.17 21.06 -3.65
C GLY A 151 15.83 20.98 -2.90
N LYS A 152 14.92 21.91 -3.19
CA LYS A 152 13.62 22.01 -2.50
C LYS A 152 12.75 20.76 -2.60
N ALA A 153 12.82 20.03 -3.71
CA ALA A 153 12.04 18.82 -3.88
C ALA A 153 12.52 17.70 -2.94
N ALA A 154 13.84 17.55 -2.77
CA ALA A 154 14.43 16.62 -1.80
C ALA A 154 14.06 16.99 -0.34
N GLY A 155 14.08 18.29 0.01
CA GLY A 155 13.61 18.75 1.31
C GLY A 155 12.17 18.35 1.62
N ARG A 156 11.25 18.51 0.66
CA ARG A 156 9.84 18.09 0.80
C ARG A 156 9.69 16.59 1.01
N ILE A 157 10.50 15.78 0.32
CA ILE A 157 10.53 14.33 0.56
C ILE A 157 10.93 14.04 2.01
N GLY A 158 11.98 14.69 2.50
CA GLY A 158 12.45 14.56 3.87
C GLY A 158 11.37 14.94 4.90
N GLU A 159 10.60 16.01 4.65
CA GLU A 159 9.49 16.42 5.52
C GLU A 159 8.38 15.36 5.58
N VAL A 160 7.99 14.76 4.44
CA VAL A 160 6.98 13.69 4.41
C VAL A 160 7.50 12.42 5.11
N LEU A 161 8.79 12.08 4.92
CA LEU A 161 9.42 10.95 5.65
C LEU A 161 9.40 11.19 7.16
N ARG A 162 9.71 12.40 7.62
CA ARG A 162 9.68 12.79 9.03
C ARG A 162 8.27 12.72 9.61
N GLN A 163 7.24 13.16 8.88
CA GLN A 163 5.84 12.99 9.30
C GLN A 163 5.47 11.53 9.43
N SER A 164 5.83 10.70 8.46
CA SER A 164 5.58 9.26 8.50
C SER A 164 6.30 8.56 9.65
N ALA A 165 7.46 9.09 10.09
CA ALA A 165 8.24 8.55 11.19
C ALA A 165 7.59 8.76 12.58
N GLN A 166 6.54 9.57 12.70
CA GLN A 166 5.81 9.73 13.97
C GLN A 166 5.09 8.45 14.42
N GLY A 167 4.72 7.59 13.46
CA GLY A 167 4.01 6.33 13.74
C GLY A 167 4.78 5.08 13.34
N HIS A 168 5.91 5.22 12.63
CA HIS A 168 6.66 4.11 12.05
C HIS A 168 8.16 4.33 12.18
N GLN A 169 8.94 3.25 12.19
CA GLN A 169 10.36 3.34 11.94
C GLN A 169 10.61 3.50 10.44
N ILE A 170 11.27 4.58 10.05
CA ILE A 170 11.61 4.83 8.63
C ILE A 170 13.12 4.66 8.45
N LEU A 171 13.50 3.75 7.56
CA LEU A 171 14.86 3.60 7.07
C LEU A 171 14.91 4.15 5.64
N CYS A 172 15.73 5.18 5.41
CA CYS A 172 15.86 5.80 4.10
C CYS A 172 17.31 5.73 3.62
N ILE A 173 17.54 5.15 2.45
CA ILE A 173 18.82 5.19 1.76
C ILE A 173 18.79 6.42 0.85
N THR A 174 19.69 7.37 1.10
CA THR A 174 19.72 8.67 0.40
C THR A 174 21.13 9.13 0.12
N HIS A 175 21.29 9.87 -0.98
CA HIS A 175 22.49 10.56 -1.36
C HIS A 175 22.31 12.09 -1.32
N THR A 176 21.17 12.59 -0.81
CA THR A 176 20.89 14.03 -0.73
C THR A 176 21.00 14.54 0.71
N ALA A 177 21.75 15.64 0.88
CA ALA A 177 21.97 16.27 2.18
C ALA A 177 20.66 16.73 2.83
N GLN A 178 19.68 17.20 2.03
CA GLN A 178 18.38 17.69 2.49
C GLN A 178 17.57 16.61 3.21
N ILE A 179 17.60 15.37 2.71
CA ILE A 179 16.91 14.25 3.36
C ILE A 179 17.70 13.77 4.57
N ALA A 180 19.03 13.57 4.42
CA ALA A 180 19.90 13.08 5.48
C ALA A 180 19.93 14.00 6.71
N ALA A 181 19.84 15.32 6.50
CA ALA A 181 19.80 16.30 7.59
C ALA A 181 18.57 16.14 8.49
N LEU A 182 17.42 15.69 7.96
CA LEU A 182 16.16 15.53 8.69
C LEU A 182 16.08 14.24 9.50
N ALA A 183 17.01 13.29 9.30
CA ALA A 183 17.02 12.02 10.00
C ALA A 183 17.31 12.15 11.51
N ASP A 184 16.65 11.36 12.35
CA ASP A 184 16.92 11.29 13.80
C ASP A 184 18.26 10.58 14.06
N CYS A 185 18.53 9.52 13.32
CA CYS A 185 19.78 8.78 13.35
C CYS A 185 20.39 8.77 11.95
N HIS A 186 21.69 9.06 11.83
CA HIS A 186 22.41 9.01 10.57
C HIS A 186 23.43 7.88 10.61
N LEU A 187 23.25 6.92 9.71
CA LEU A 187 24.14 5.80 9.51
C LEU A 187 24.99 6.04 8.26
N LEU A 188 26.31 6.05 8.40
CA LEU A 188 27.24 6.15 7.28
C LEU A 188 27.59 4.76 6.77
N ILE A 189 27.39 4.54 5.48
CA ILE A 189 27.79 3.31 4.79
C ILE A 189 29.10 3.57 4.07
N GLN A 190 30.13 2.81 4.41
CA GLN A 190 31.46 2.89 3.79
C GLN A 190 31.88 1.55 3.21
N LYS A 191 32.52 1.59 2.04
CA LYS A 191 33.17 0.40 1.43
C LYS A 191 34.65 0.50 1.62
N ASN A 192 35.21 -0.44 2.38
CA ASN A 192 36.63 -0.56 2.61
C ASN A 192 37.20 -1.77 1.84
N VAL A 193 38.33 -1.57 1.18
CA VAL A 193 39.04 -2.65 0.49
C VAL A 193 40.24 -3.06 1.35
N SER A 194 40.26 -4.30 1.81
CA SER A 194 41.37 -4.89 2.55
C SER A 194 41.63 -6.32 2.05
N ASN A 195 42.89 -6.66 1.78
CA ASN A 195 43.30 -7.99 1.31
C ASN A 195 42.50 -8.45 0.05
N GLU A 196 42.36 -7.58 -0.96
CA GLU A 196 41.61 -7.83 -2.19
C GLU A 196 40.12 -8.16 -2.02
N ARG A 197 39.56 -7.90 -0.84
CA ARG A 197 38.15 -8.04 -0.55
C ARG A 197 37.54 -6.70 -0.17
N THR A 198 36.33 -6.48 -0.66
CA THR A 198 35.54 -5.30 -0.30
C THR A 198 34.62 -5.64 0.87
N TYR A 199 34.71 -4.84 1.92
CA TYR A 199 33.84 -4.91 3.11
C TYR A 199 32.95 -3.67 3.12
N THR A 200 31.67 -3.86 3.47
CA THR A 200 30.74 -2.76 3.71
C THR A 200 30.59 -2.62 5.22
N GLU A 201 30.88 -1.45 5.72
CA GLU A 201 30.74 -1.11 7.14
C GLU A 201 29.64 -0.05 7.31
N ILE A 202 28.91 -0.14 8.42
CA ILE A 202 27.83 0.80 8.76
C ILE A 202 28.16 1.37 10.14
N HIS A 203 28.29 2.69 10.21
CA HIS A 203 28.64 3.42 11.42
C HIS A 203 27.58 4.46 11.78
N PRO A 204 27.05 4.46 13.01
CA PRO A 204 26.25 5.57 13.48
C PRO A 204 27.14 6.81 13.66
N LEU A 205 26.65 7.97 13.23
CA LEU A 205 27.36 9.22 13.30
C LEU A 205 26.90 10.05 14.50
N ASP A 206 27.87 10.62 15.22
CA ASP A 206 27.63 11.70 16.17
C ASP A 206 27.34 13.05 15.45
N GLU A 207 27.07 14.13 16.18
CA GLU A 207 26.76 15.42 15.59
C GLU A 207 27.88 15.94 14.68
N ASN A 208 29.15 15.77 15.04
CA ASN A 208 30.29 16.20 14.23
C ASN A 208 30.42 15.33 12.97
N GLY A 209 30.29 14.02 13.11
CA GLY A 209 30.28 13.09 11.98
C GLY A 209 29.14 13.39 11.00
N ARG A 210 27.96 13.79 11.48
CA ARG A 210 26.84 14.24 10.64
C ARG A 210 27.18 15.49 9.85
N VAL A 211 27.82 16.50 10.48
CA VAL A 211 28.27 17.71 9.76
C VAL A 211 29.22 17.35 8.63
N GLU A 212 30.21 16.51 8.89
CA GLU A 212 31.19 16.08 7.87
C GLU A 212 30.52 15.26 6.74
N ALA A 213 29.63 14.33 7.08
CA ALA A 213 28.90 13.54 6.08
C ALA A 213 28.00 14.41 5.19
N LEU A 214 27.24 15.33 5.79
CA LEU A 214 26.41 16.29 5.03
C LEU A 214 27.26 17.24 4.18
N ALA A 215 28.37 17.74 4.70
CA ALA A 215 29.29 18.61 3.95
C ALA A 215 29.84 17.88 2.70
N ARG A 216 30.15 16.58 2.83
CA ARG A 216 30.54 15.75 1.67
C ARG A 216 29.41 15.56 0.66
N LEU A 217 28.17 15.35 1.12
CA LEU A 217 27.01 15.27 0.23
C LEU A 217 26.76 16.57 -0.53
N ILE A 218 27.11 17.73 0.06
CA ILE A 218 26.95 19.05 -0.55
C ILE A 218 28.06 19.35 -1.56
N SER A 219 29.33 19.05 -1.21
CA SER A 219 30.50 19.51 -1.96
C SER A 219 31.37 18.42 -2.58
N GLY A 220 30.96 17.15 -2.44
CA GLY A 220 31.78 16.01 -2.85
C GLY A 220 33.03 15.85 -1.97
N ASP A 221 34.11 15.39 -2.57
CA ASP A 221 35.36 15.08 -1.85
C ASP A 221 36.08 16.30 -1.31
N HIS A 222 35.75 17.51 -1.80
CA HIS A 222 36.36 18.77 -1.38
C HIS A 222 35.52 19.48 -0.34
N VAL A 223 35.58 19.01 0.91
CA VAL A 223 34.86 19.63 2.03
C VAL A 223 35.52 20.94 2.42
N THR A 224 34.74 22.04 2.40
CA THR A 224 35.16 23.39 2.75
C THR A 224 34.51 23.85 4.05
N GLU A 225 35.04 24.95 4.67
CA GLU A 225 34.36 25.52 5.84
C GLU A 225 32.95 26.05 5.49
N LEU A 226 32.70 26.47 4.26
CA LEU A 226 31.39 26.89 3.81
C LEU A 226 30.42 25.72 3.73
N SER A 227 30.86 24.56 3.20
CA SER A 227 29.99 23.38 3.18
C SER A 227 29.68 22.82 4.57
N ARG A 228 30.65 22.93 5.54
CA ARG A 228 30.41 22.63 6.95
C ARG A 228 29.42 23.58 7.60
N ALA A 229 29.55 24.89 7.33
CA ALA A 229 28.62 25.89 7.84
C ALA A 229 27.19 25.64 7.35
N ASN A 230 27.02 25.35 6.06
CA ASN A 230 25.72 24.97 5.48
C ASN A 230 25.18 23.70 6.10
N ALA A 231 25.99 22.65 6.28
CA ALA A 231 25.57 21.40 6.94
C ALA A 231 25.09 21.64 8.38
N ARG A 232 25.77 22.53 9.15
CA ARG A 232 25.31 22.90 10.49
C ARG A 232 23.98 23.64 10.47
N GLU A 233 23.78 24.56 9.54
CA GLU A 233 22.51 25.25 9.36
C GLU A 233 21.36 24.30 9.09
N MET A 234 21.52 23.35 8.15
CA MET A 234 20.52 22.32 7.85
C MET A 234 20.17 21.46 9.08
N LEU A 235 21.16 21.12 9.91
CA LEU A 235 20.91 20.36 11.15
C LEU A 235 20.20 21.21 12.22
N GLN A 236 20.41 22.55 12.23
CA GLN A 236 19.72 23.46 13.15
C GLN A 236 18.27 23.69 12.75
N GLU A 237 17.98 23.89 11.46
CA GLU A 237 16.62 24.04 10.93
C GLU A 237 15.74 22.83 11.32
N ARG A 238 16.30 21.62 11.33
CA ARG A 238 15.62 20.44 11.82
C ARG A 238 15.12 20.59 13.27
N LYS A 239 15.92 21.20 14.15
CA LYS A 239 15.58 21.36 15.57
C LYS A 239 14.48 22.39 15.81
N HIS A 240 14.25 23.32 14.88
CA HIS A 240 13.28 24.42 15.00
C HIS A 240 11.97 24.17 14.23
N GLY A 241 11.92 23.18 13.33
CA GLY A 241 10.76 22.82 12.51
C GLY A 241 9.91 21.69 13.10
N GLY A 242 9.92 21.49 14.42
CA GLY A 242 9.15 20.49 15.16
C GLY A 242 7.98 21.09 15.90
#